data_adef93738e0b347bb01d6a13a5bca78c
#
_entry.id   adef93738e0b347bb01d6a13a5bca78c
#
_cell.length_a   1.000
_cell.length_b   1.000
_cell.length_c   1.000
_cell.angle_alpha   90.00
_cell.angle_beta   90.00
_cell.angle_gamma   90.00
#
_symmetry.space_group_name_H-M   'P 1'
#
loop_
_entity.id
_entity.type
_entity.pdbx_description
1 polymer ?
#
loop_
_entity_poly.entity_id
_entity_poly.type
_entity_poly.pdbx_seq_one_letter_code
_entity_poly.pdbx_strand_id
1 'polypeptide(L)'
;LDGVSLPASSTLFVDSMLARTPALEADRDAAFRRTVERLDTLGKMDFTVPASLKATLRGYQVDGYQWLGSLEHLGLGGILADDMGLGKTLQMIAHILARVEAGDTKPTLVVCPASLVYNWAAELERFAPSIDVCAIVGAKAQRRVQIAGAAEHNVVVTSYDLMRRDIDEYVEQDFARVVLDEAQYIKNPLTQVARAAKRLPAGVRFALTGTPIENRLSELWSIFDFLMPGLLGTRDSFAKRFESPVEHAEGDSAARLQALVSPFVLRRVKEDVVADLPEKIEDTVMAQLTGEQRKLYLANQDRIAQQVQHREAGEFKKDKLKVLA
;
A
#
# COMPACT_ATOMS: atom_id res chain seq x y z
N LEU A 1 28.41 11.08 24.51
CA LEU A 1 27.98 10.74 23.14
C LEU A 1 26.47 10.59 23.19
N ASP A 2 25.75 11.53 22.60
CA ASP A 2 24.29 11.45 22.49
C ASP A 2 23.96 10.32 21.51
N GLY A 3 23.35 9.24 22.03
CA GLY A 3 22.94 8.09 21.22
C GLY A 3 21.72 8.45 20.36
N VAL A 4 21.70 8.03 19.10
CA VAL A 4 20.53 8.11 18.24
C VAL A 4 19.76 6.80 18.36
N SER A 5 18.52 6.87 18.85
CA SER A 5 17.61 5.73 18.85
C SER A 5 16.92 5.63 17.49
N LEU A 6 17.06 4.48 16.85
CA LEU A 6 16.42 4.19 15.57
C LEU A 6 15.39 3.06 15.75
N PRO A 7 14.25 3.09 15.02
CA PRO A 7 13.30 1.98 15.05
C PRO A 7 13.95 0.70 14.51
N ALA A 8 13.50 -0.46 15.01
CA ALA A 8 14.02 -1.76 14.60
C ALA A 8 13.95 -1.99 13.08
N SER A 9 12.94 -1.42 12.39
CA SER A 9 12.83 -1.44 10.93
C SER A 9 13.98 -0.76 10.19
N SER A 10 14.71 0.17 10.85
CA SER A 10 15.89 0.83 10.28
C SER A 10 17.16 -0.02 10.31
N THR A 11 17.14 -1.17 10.96
CA THR A 11 18.31 -2.05 11.13
C THR A 11 18.91 -2.46 9.80
N LEU A 12 18.10 -2.88 8.82
CA LEU A 12 18.57 -3.23 7.46
C LEU A 12 19.27 -2.06 6.77
N PHE A 13 18.71 -0.87 6.89
CA PHE A 13 19.32 0.32 6.30
C PHE A 13 20.67 0.60 6.93
N VAL A 14 20.75 0.56 8.26
CA VAL A 14 22.00 0.76 9.00
C VAL A 14 23.02 -0.31 8.63
N ASP A 15 22.61 -1.57 8.58
CA ASP A 15 23.51 -2.67 8.19
C ASP A 15 24.04 -2.54 6.78
N SER A 16 23.16 -2.22 5.81
CA SER A 16 23.56 -1.98 4.42
C SER A 16 24.49 -0.76 4.27
N MET A 17 24.28 0.29 5.07
CA MET A 17 25.13 1.47 5.10
C MET A 17 26.52 1.15 5.67
N LEU A 18 26.56 0.39 6.77
CA LEU A 18 27.82 -0.04 7.40
C LEU A 18 28.62 -0.98 6.48
N ALA A 19 27.95 -1.89 5.78
CA ALA A 19 28.61 -2.79 4.82
C ALA A 19 29.26 -2.03 3.63
N ARG A 20 28.73 -0.86 3.25
CA ARG A 20 29.25 -0.02 2.16
C ARG A 20 30.27 1.02 2.63
N THR A 21 30.49 1.17 3.92
CA THR A 21 31.43 2.13 4.49
C THR A 21 32.47 1.43 5.36
N PRO A 22 33.39 0.64 4.76
CA PRO A 22 34.35 -0.18 5.50
C PRO A 22 35.31 0.64 6.39
N ALA A 23 35.35 1.95 6.22
CA ALA A 23 36.12 2.86 7.06
C ALA A 23 35.45 3.14 8.43
N LEU A 24 34.19 2.76 8.62
CA LEU A 24 33.50 2.85 9.89
C LEU A 24 33.63 1.53 10.67
N GLU A 25 34.36 1.57 11.77
CA GLU A 25 34.31 0.50 12.75
C GLU A 25 32.94 0.53 13.45
N ALA A 26 32.16 -0.51 13.24
CA ALA A 26 30.86 -0.63 13.85
C ALA A 26 30.77 -1.92 14.68
N ASP A 27 30.56 -1.76 15.98
CA ASP A 27 30.19 -2.91 16.83
C ASP A 27 28.68 -3.14 16.73
N ARG A 28 28.32 -4.36 16.32
CA ARG A 28 26.93 -4.82 16.20
C ARG A 28 26.63 -5.67 17.40
N ASP A 29 25.76 -5.22 18.28
CA ASP A 29 25.31 -6.04 19.41
C ASP A 29 24.51 -7.27 18.95
N ALA A 30 24.24 -8.18 19.89
CA ALA A 30 23.51 -9.41 19.60
C ALA A 30 22.04 -9.14 19.18
N ALA A 31 21.44 -8.02 19.60
CA ALA A 31 20.08 -7.66 19.23
C ALA A 31 20.03 -7.19 17.78
N PHE A 32 20.98 -6.34 17.37
CA PHE A 32 21.12 -5.89 15.99
C PHE A 32 21.35 -7.05 15.03
N ARG A 33 22.31 -7.94 15.33
CA ARG A 33 22.60 -9.13 14.50
C ARG A 33 21.37 -10.03 14.35
N ARG A 34 20.66 -10.34 15.43
CA ARG A 34 19.41 -11.12 15.40
C ARG A 34 18.35 -10.44 14.52
N THR A 35 18.25 -9.11 14.54
CA THR A 35 17.29 -8.39 13.71
C THR A 35 17.65 -8.50 12.23
N VAL A 36 18.92 -8.36 11.86
CA VAL A 36 19.40 -8.55 10.47
C VAL A 36 19.13 -9.99 10.02
N GLU A 37 19.54 -11.00 10.80
CA GLU A 37 19.31 -12.41 10.50
C GLU A 37 17.83 -12.74 10.32
N ARG A 38 16.95 -12.19 11.16
CA ARG A 38 15.50 -12.35 11.03
C ARG A 38 14.97 -11.72 9.74
N LEU A 39 15.47 -10.55 9.35
CA LEU A 39 15.08 -9.88 8.11
C LEU A 39 15.58 -10.62 6.86
N ASP A 40 16.73 -11.31 6.94
CA ASP A 40 17.22 -12.19 5.89
C ASP A 40 16.36 -13.45 5.70
N THR A 41 15.49 -13.75 6.67
CA THR A 41 14.51 -14.85 6.57
C THR A 41 13.19 -14.44 5.91
N LEU A 42 13.03 -13.17 5.52
CA LEU A 42 11.82 -12.69 4.82
C LEU A 42 11.55 -13.54 3.57
N GLY A 43 10.32 -14.05 3.47
CA GLY A 43 9.88 -14.91 2.37
C GLY A 43 10.47 -16.34 2.37
N LYS A 44 11.31 -16.70 3.33
CA LYS A 44 11.86 -18.06 3.48
C LYS A 44 11.16 -18.88 4.56
N MET A 45 10.24 -18.29 5.30
CA MET A 45 9.45 -18.97 6.34
C MET A 45 8.31 -19.73 5.67
N ASP A 46 8.12 -20.98 6.07
CA ASP A 46 7.04 -21.82 5.53
C ASP A 46 5.80 -21.70 6.42
N PHE A 47 4.75 -21.09 5.87
CA PHE A 47 3.43 -21.01 6.49
C PHE A 47 2.46 -21.88 5.71
N THR A 48 1.86 -22.85 6.35
CA THR A 48 0.86 -23.72 5.71
C THR A 48 -0.40 -22.92 5.36
N VAL A 49 -0.81 -22.99 4.09
CA VAL A 49 -2.08 -22.39 3.66
C VAL A 49 -3.23 -23.07 4.39
N PRO A 50 -4.18 -22.32 4.98
CA PRO A 50 -5.32 -22.90 5.70
C PRO A 50 -6.11 -23.87 4.84
N ALA A 51 -6.35 -25.08 5.33
CA ALA A 51 -7.13 -26.11 4.63
C ALA A 51 -8.63 -25.72 4.53
N SER A 52 -9.11 -24.83 5.39
CA SER A 52 -10.46 -24.27 5.39
C SER A 52 -10.69 -23.24 4.28
N LEU A 53 -9.63 -22.69 3.68
CA LEU A 53 -9.73 -21.74 2.57
C LEU A 53 -10.47 -22.38 1.39
N LYS A 54 -11.56 -21.75 0.93
CA LYS A 54 -12.38 -22.24 -0.19
C LYS A 54 -11.85 -21.80 -1.55
N ALA A 55 -10.51 -21.83 -1.70
CA ALA A 55 -9.82 -21.56 -2.95
C ALA A 55 -8.48 -22.29 -2.98
N THR A 56 -7.98 -22.56 -4.18
CA THR A 56 -6.61 -23.04 -4.39
C THR A 56 -5.75 -21.86 -4.81
N LEU A 57 -4.74 -21.53 -4.02
CA LEU A 57 -3.78 -20.50 -4.37
C LEU A 57 -2.86 -20.98 -5.48
N ARG A 58 -2.58 -20.16 -6.47
CA ARG A 58 -1.54 -20.39 -7.46
C ARG A 58 -0.16 -20.26 -6.81
N GLY A 59 0.89 -20.82 -7.42
CA GLY A 59 2.24 -20.79 -6.85
C GLY A 59 2.68 -19.40 -6.40
N TYR A 60 2.56 -18.40 -7.28
CA TYR A 60 2.90 -17.02 -6.92
C TYR A 60 2.02 -16.43 -5.81
N GLN A 61 0.76 -16.87 -5.67
CA GLN A 61 -0.11 -16.44 -4.56
C GLN A 61 0.32 -17.08 -3.24
N VAL A 62 0.82 -18.31 -3.29
CA VAL A 62 1.45 -18.96 -2.12
C VAL A 62 2.67 -18.16 -1.68
N ASP A 63 3.56 -17.76 -2.62
CA ASP A 63 4.72 -16.93 -2.31
C ASP A 63 4.32 -15.60 -1.65
N GLY A 64 3.25 -14.97 -2.14
CA GLY A 64 2.74 -13.74 -1.53
C GLY A 64 2.14 -13.95 -0.14
N TYR A 65 1.43 -15.04 0.05
CA TYR A 65 0.93 -15.47 1.36
C TYR A 65 2.09 -15.71 2.37
N GLN A 66 3.13 -16.42 1.95
CA GLN A 66 4.35 -16.67 2.75
C GLN A 66 5.04 -15.36 3.14
N TRP A 67 5.15 -14.44 2.17
CA TRP A 67 5.75 -13.14 2.39
C TRP A 67 4.96 -12.29 3.40
N LEU A 68 3.62 -12.25 3.29
CA LEU A 68 2.74 -11.57 4.25
C LEU A 68 2.92 -12.16 5.66
N GLY A 69 2.93 -13.50 5.76
CA GLY A 69 3.16 -14.22 7.02
C GLY A 69 4.52 -13.89 7.64
N SER A 70 5.57 -13.85 6.81
CA SER A 70 6.92 -13.51 7.24
C SER A 70 7.03 -12.09 7.79
N LEU A 71 6.42 -11.11 7.10
CA LEU A 71 6.37 -9.72 7.56
C LEU A 71 5.66 -9.61 8.92
N GLU A 72 4.46 -10.18 9.04
CA GLU A 72 3.71 -10.12 10.28
C GLU A 72 4.43 -10.80 11.45
N HIS A 73 5.07 -11.97 11.22
CA HIS A 73 5.88 -12.64 12.23
C HIS A 73 7.02 -11.76 12.77
N LEU A 74 7.54 -10.88 11.92
CA LEU A 74 8.59 -9.92 12.28
C LEU A 74 8.04 -8.60 12.86
N GLY A 75 6.72 -8.43 12.92
CA GLY A 75 6.07 -7.17 13.31
C GLY A 75 6.26 -6.04 12.30
N LEU A 76 6.43 -6.39 11.02
CA LEU A 76 6.70 -5.45 9.94
C LEU A 76 5.50 -5.34 8.99
N GLY A 77 5.33 -4.17 8.41
CA GLY A 77 4.35 -3.91 7.37
C GLY A 77 4.94 -4.05 5.96
N GLY A 78 4.05 -4.11 4.94
CA GLY A 78 4.50 -4.17 3.56
C GLY A 78 3.44 -3.82 2.53
N ILE A 79 3.88 -3.66 1.28
CA ILE A 79 3.07 -3.33 0.11
C ILE A 79 2.98 -4.56 -0.79
N LEU A 80 1.79 -5.14 -0.92
CA LEU A 80 1.51 -6.13 -1.95
C LEU A 80 1.08 -5.38 -3.22
N ALA A 81 2.01 -5.24 -4.16
CA ALA A 81 1.92 -4.36 -5.32
C ALA A 81 1.73 -5.13 -6.64
N ASP A 82 1.19 -6.34 -6.57
CA ASP A 82 0.88 -7.16 -7.73
C ASP A 82 -0.06 -6.43 -8.70
N ASP A 83 0.07 -6.70 -9.99
CA ASP A 83 -0.83 -6.18 -11.02
C ASP A 83 -2.30 -6.51 -10.70
N MET A 84 -3.22 -5.70 -11.25
CA MET A 84 -4.66 -5.95 -11.10
C MET A 84 -5.04 -7.33 -11.63
N GLY A 85 -5.86 -8.07 -10.86
CA GLY A 85 -6.31 -9.41 -11.23
C GLY A 85 -5.37 -10.55 -10.84
N LEU A 86 -4.24 -10.29 -10.19
CA LEU A 86 -3.38 -11.34 -9.62
C LEU A 86 -3.85 -11.85 -8.24
N GLY A 87 -5.01 -11.39 -7.76
CA GLY A 87 -5.63 -11.92 -6.54
C GLY A 87 -5.00 -11.44 -5.25
N LYS A 88 -4.63 -10.17 -5.16
CA LYS A 88 -4.15 -9.54 -3.91
C LYS A 88 -5.13 -9.74 -2.75
N THR A 89 -6.42 -9.54 -2.99
CA THR A 89 -7.48 -9.75 -2.01
C THR A 89 -7.49 -11.19 -1.49
N LEU A 90 -7.41 -12.17 -2.38
CA LEU A 90 -7.40 -13.59 -2.01
C LEU A 90 -6.17 -13.96 -1.16
N GLN A 91 -4.99 -13.44 -1.50
CA GLN A 91 -3.77 -13.64 -0.71
C GLN A 91 -3.93 -13.07 0.70
N MET A 92 -4.50 -11.87 0.82
CA MET A 92 -4.75 -11.23 2.11
C MET A 92 -5.84 -11.98 2.90
N ILE A 93 -6.92 -12.44 2.27
CA ILE A 93 -7.96 -13.26 2.91
C ILE A 93 -7.35 -14.56 3.46
N ALA A 94 -6.53 -15.26 2.68
CA ALA A 94 -5.84 -16.46 3.13
C ALA A 94 -4.96 -16.18 4.36
N HIS A 95 -4.25 -15.05 4.35
CA HIS A 95 -3.42 -14.62 5.48
C HIS A 95 -4.24 -14.31 6.73
N ILE A 96 -5.34 -13.54 6.59
CA ILE A 96 -6.25 -13.24 7.71
C ILE A 96 -6.84 -14.54 8.29
N LEU A 97 -7.29 -15.46 7.42
CA LEU A 97 -7.85 -16.75 7.83
C LEU A 97 -6.84 -17.56 8.66
N ALA A 98 -5.58 -17.66 8.19
CA ALA A 98 -4.51 -18.35 8.93
C ALA A 98 -4.29 -17.76 10.33
N ARG A 99 -4.39 -16.44 10.45
CA ARG A 99 -4.19 -15.76 11.73
C ARG A 99 -5.36 -15.97 12.69
N VAL A 100 -6.59 -15.95 12.16
CA VAL A 100 -7.80 -16.27 12.95
C VAL A 100 -7.75 -17.72 13.45
N GLU A 101 -7.37 -18.68 12.60
CA GLU A 101 -7.19 -20.09 12.99
C GLU A 101 -6.05 -20.30 13.99
N ALA A 102 -5.01 -19.46 13.94
CA ALA A 102 -3.92 -19.46 14.91
C ALA A 102 -4.32 -18.83 16.27
N GLY A 103 -5.56 -18.33 16.41
CA GLY A 103 -6.10 -17.83 17.67
C GLY A 103 -6.00 -16.31 17.86
N ASP A 104 -5.86 -15.52 16.78
CA ASP A 104 -5.95 -14.07 16.91
C ASP A 104 -7.32 -13.67 17.47
N THR A 105 -7.30 -12.88 18.53
CA THR A 105 -8.50 -12.37 19.20
C THR A 105 -8.86 -10.93 18.83
N LYS A 106 -7.92 -10.21 18.23
CA LYS A 106 -8.14 -8.82 17.79
C LYS A 106 -8.57 -8.79 16.33
N PRO A 107 -9.52 -7.90 15.96
CA PRO A 107 -9.99 -7.81 14.59
C PRO A 107 -8.94 -7.30 13.61
N THR A 108 -9.14 -7.64 12.33
CA THR A 108 -8.49 -6.98 11.20
C THR A 108 -9.38 -5.88 10.67
N LEU A 109 -8.85 -4.66 10.54
CA LEU A 109 -9.53 -3.55 9.86
C LEU A 109 -9.09 -3.50 8.39
N VAL A 110 -10.05 -3.60 7.48
CA VAL A 110 -9.85 -3.37 6.05
C VAL A 110 -10.46 -2.03 5.66
N VAL A 111 -9.64 -1.14 5.09
CA VAL A 111 -10.07 0.15 4.55
C VAL A 111 -9.89 0.12 3.04
N CYS A 112 -10.98 0.32 2.30
CA CYS A 112 -11.00 0.22 0.84
C CYS A 112 -11.82 1.34 0.20
N PRO A 113 -11.82 1.50 -1.14
CA PRO A 113 -12.79 2.35 -1.83
C PRO A 113 -14.23 1.97 -1.48
N ALA A 114 -15.14 2.95 -1.40
CA ALA A 114 -16.53 2.71 -0.98
C ALA A 114 -17.25 1.65 -1.85
N SER A 115 -16.94 1.57 -3.13
CA SER A 115 -17.47 0.57 -4.06
C SER A 115 -17.01 -0.85 -3.77
N LEU A 116 -15.92 -1.03 -3.01
CA LEU A 116 -15.34 -2.35 -2.74
C LEU A 116 -15.72 -2.90 -1.35
N VAL A 117 -16.38 -2.13 -0.48
CA VAL A 117 -16.72 -2.57 0.88
C VAL A 117 -17.54 -3.88 0.86
N TYR A 118 -18.59 -3.94 0.08
CA TYR A 118 -19.40 -5.14 -0.03
C TYR A 118 -18.72 -6.25 -0.84
N ASN A 119 -17.83 -5.91 -1.76
CA ASN A 119 -17.03 -6.90 -2.48
C ASN A 119 -16.07 -7.64 -1.52
N TRP A 120 -15.40 -6.91 -0.63
CA TRP A 120 -14.57 -7.51 0.41
C TRP A 120 -15.37 -8.46 1.32
N ALA A 121 -16.56 -8.03 1.78
CA ALA A 121 -17.43 -8.88 2.60
C ALA A 121 -17.85 -10.15 1.84
N ALA A 122 -18.26 -10.03 0.59
CA ALA A 122 -18.65 -11.17 -0.25
C ALA A 122 -17.48 -12.12 -0.57
N GLU A 123 -16.27 -11.59 -0.80
CA GLU A 123 -15.09 -12.43 -1.02
C GLU A 123 -14.67 -13.16 0.27
N LEU A 124 -14.75 -12.53 1.43
CA LEU A 124 -14.53 -13.18 2.73
C LEU A 124 -15.54 -14.30 2.97
N GLU A 125 -16.83 -14.04 2.78
CA GLU A 125 -17.89 -15.06 2.89
C GLU A 125 -17.65 -16.23 1.93
N ARG A 126 -17.23 -15.94 0.71
CA ARG A 126 -16.98 -16.96 -0.32
C ARG A 126 -15.75 -17.82 -0.03
N PHE A 127 -14.63 -17.21 0.34
CA PHE A 127 -13.35 -17.89 0.43
C PHE A 127 -12.97 -18.32 1.84
N ALA A 128 -13.49 -17.64 2.85
CA ALA A 128 -13.23 -17.90 4.25
C ALA A 128 -14.52 -17.79 5.11
N PRO A 129 -15.51 -18.67 4.88
CA PRO A 129 -16.84 -18.56 5.51
C PRO A 129 -16.84 -18.73 7.04
N SER A 130 -15.73 -19.15 7.62
CA SER A 130 -15.54 -19.20 9.09
C SER A 130 -15.19 -17.85 9.71
N ILE A 131 -14.83 -16.84 8.88
CA ILE A 131 -14.52 -15.48 9.35
C ILE A 131 -15.83 -14.70 9.51
N ASP A 132 -16.05 -14.17 10.71
CA ASP A 132 -17.15 -13.23 10.95
C ASP A 132 -16.73 -11.82 10.51
N VAL A 133 -17.58 -11.21 9.67
CA VAL A 133 -17.29 -9.93 8.98
C VAL A 133 -18.35 -8.90 9.26
N CYS A 134 -17.94 -7.71 9.71
CA CYS A 134 -18.81 -6.55 9.85
C CYS A 134 -18.45 -5.46 8.81
N ALA A 135 -19.39 -5.10 7.95
CA ALA A 135 -19.28 -3.94 7.07
C ALA A 135 -19.76 -2.67 7.79
N ILE A 136 -18.84 -1.77 8.11
CA ILE A 136 -19.15 -0.50 8.79
C ILE A 136 -19.60 0.52 7.75
N VAL A 137 -20.92 0.69 7.65
CA VAL A 137 -21.60 1.53 6.66
C VAL A 137 -22.86 2.19 7.26
N GLY A 138 -23.51 3.07 6.51
CA GLY A 138 -24.79 3.67 6.91
C GLY A 138 -24.65 5.01 7.65
N ALA A 139 -25.66 5.35 8.48
CA ALA A 139 -25.71 6.60 9.20
C ALA A 139 -24.66 6.65 10.34
N LYS A 140 -24.24 7.87 10.74
CA LYS A 140 -23.20 8.06 11.75
C LYS A 140 -23.48 7.33 13.07
N ALA A 141 -24.73 7.37 13.56
CA ALA A 141 -25.10 6.70 14.80
C ALA A 141 -24.96 5.18 14.71
N GLN A 142 -25.34 4.59 13.57
CA GLN A 142 -25.17 3.16 13.31
C GLN A 142 -23.70 2.78 13.24
N ARG A 143 -22.87 3.53 12.50
CA ARG A 143 -21.44 3.26 12.39
C ARG A 143 -20.72 3.32 13.72
N ARG A 144 -21.10 4.27 14.58
CA ARG A 144 -20.54 4.38 15.93
C ARG A 144 -20.77 3.11 16.77
N VAL A 145 -21.96 2.52 16.67
CA VAL A 145 -22.27 1.24 17.34
C VAL A 145 -21.43 0.11 16.72
N GLN A 146 -21.36 0.04 15.38
CA GLN A 146 -20.57 -0.97 14.69
C GLN A 146 -19.08 -0.87 15.03
N ILE A 147 -18.51 0.34 15.11
CA ILE A 147 -17.11 0.54 15.48
C ILE A 147 -16.88 0.12 16.93
N ALA A 148 -17.76 0.49 17.85
CA ALA A 148 -17.64 0.09 19.26
C ALA A 148 -17.72 -1.43 19.45
N GLY A 149 -18.48 -2.15 18.60
CA GLY A 149 -18.55 -3.61 18.57
C GLY A 149 -17.48 -4.29 17.72
N ALA A 150 -16.48 -3.56 17.20
CA ALA A 150 -15.48 -4.11 16.28
C ALA A 150 -14.75 -5.35 16.83
N ALA A 151 -14.50 -5.39 18.14
CA ALA A 151 -13.82 -6.52 18.81
C ALA A 151 -14.64 -7.83 18.82
N GLU A 152 -15.92 -7.78 18.51
CA GLU A 152 -16.80 -8.97 18.42
C GLU A 152 -16.66 -9.70 17.07
N HIS A 153 -15.97 -9.09 16.11
CA HIS A 153 -15.80 -9.60 14.75
C HIS A 153 -14.34 -9.97 14.46
N ASN A 154 -14.11 -10.89 13.51
CA ASN A 154 -12.76 -11.20 13.04
C ASN A 154 -12.24 -10.13 12.07
N VAL A 155 -13.14 -9.61 11.21
CA VAL A 155 -12.80 -8.59 10.22
C VAL A 155 -13.85 -7.50 10.21
N VAL A 156 -13.41 -6.26 10.21
CA VAL A 156 -14.26 -5.09 9.95
C VAL A 156 -13.83 -4.40 8.67
N VAL A 157 -14.78 -4.06 7.81
CA VAL A 157 -14.52 -3.46 6.51
C VAL A 157 -15.18 -2.10 6.43
N THR A 158 -14.45 -1.08 6.01
CA THR A 158 -15.00 0.27 5.85
C THR A 158 -14.39 1.01 4.66
N SER A 159 -14.95 2.16 4.30
CA SER A 159 -14.37 2.99 3.25
C SER A 159 -13.45 4.07 3.80
N TYR A 160 -12.51 4.54 2.95
CA TYR A 160 -11.60 5.64 3.29
C TYR A 160 -12.34 6.89 3.80
N ASP A 161 -13.46 7.24 3.18
CA ASP A 161 -14.21 8.43 3.56
C ASP A 161 -14.93 8.28 4.90
N LEU A 162 -15.50 7.10 5.18
CA LEU A 162 -16.12 6.79 6.46
C LEU A 162 -15.07 6.66 7.58
N MET A 163 -13.97 5.96 7.34
CA MET A 163 -12.84 5.89 8.28
C MET A 163 -12.35 7.29 8.67
N ARG A 164 -12.15 8.19 7.68
CA ARG A 164 -11.72 9.56 7.93
C ARG A 164 -12.74 10.35 8.79
N ARG A 165 -14.04 10.16 8.54
CA ARG A 165 -15.10 10.87 9.28
C ARG A 165 -15.23 10.40 10.72
N ASP A 166 -14.95 9.14 10.97
CA ASP A 166 -15.16 8.49 12.26
C ASP A 166 -13.83 8.10 12.93
N ILE A 167 -12.71 8.74 12.54
CA ILE A 167 -11.36 8.37 13.00
C ILE A 167 -11.22 8.39 14.53
N ASP A 168 -11.91 9.29 15.21
CA ASP A 168 -11.81 9.44 16.65
C ASP A 168 -12.43 8.24 17.40
N GLU A 169 -13.43 7.58 16.80
CA GLU A 169 -13.98 6.31 17.28
C GLU A 169 -13.04 5.13 16.99
N TYR A 170 -12.35 5.12 15.82
CA TYR A 170 -11.41 4.05 15.46
C TYR A 170 -10.14 4.04 16.31
N VAL A 171 -9.64 5.19 16.76
CA VAL A 171 -8.42 5.27 17.59
C VAL A 171 -8.60 4.69 18.99
N GLU A 172 -9.84 4.51 19.44
CA GLU A 172 -10.17 3.87 20.71
C GLU A 172 -10.25 2.33 20.58
N GLN A 173 -10.13 1.78 19.37
CA GLN A 173 -10.16 0.34 19.12
C GLN A 173 -8.73 -0.23 19.10
N ASP A 174 -8.63 -1.56 19.14
CA ASP A 174 -7.35 -2.28 19.08
C ASP A 174 -7.41 -3.32 17.95
N PHE A 175 -6.66 -3.08 16.87
CA PHE A 175 -6.63 -3.96 15.71
C PHE A 175 -5.34 -4.78 15.67
N ALA A 176 -5.44 -6.09 15.40
CA ALA A 176 -4.27 -6.92 15.12
C ALA A 176 -3.54 -6.39 13.89
N ARG A 177 -4.31 -6.06 12.85
CA ARG A 177 -3.77 -5.52 11.60
C ARG A 177 -4.73 -4.52 10.96
N VAL A 178 -4.15 -3.59 10.21
CA VAL A 178 -4.88 -2.67 9.32
C VAL A 178 -4.41 -2.90 7.90
N VAL A 179 -5.36 -3.15 7.00
CA VAL A 179 -5.13 -3.35 5.57
C VAL A 179 -5.75 -2.19 4.80
N LEU A 180 -4.94 -1.48 4.03
CA LEU A 180 -5.41 -0.46 3.08
C LEU A 180 -5.46 -1.06 1.68
N ASP A 181 -6.64 -1.23 1.13
CA ASP A 181 -6.81 -1.63 -0.27
C ASP A 181 -6.88 -0.38 -1.17
N GLU A 182 -6.27 -0.47 -2.36
CA GLU A 182 -6.03 0.69 -3.23
C GLU A 182 -5.32 1.82 -2.48
N ALA A 183 -4.16 1.48 -1.88
CA ALA A 183 -3.43 2.37 -0.96
C ALA A 183 -2.97 3.70 -1.58
N GLN A 184 -3.07 3.88 -2.91
CA GLN A 184 -2.87 5.18 -3.56
C GLN A 184 -3.82 6.27 -3.03
N TYR A 185 -4.91 5.93 -2.34
CA TYR A 185 -5.76 6.90 -1.64
C TYR A 185 -5.02 7.72 -0.59
N ILE A 186 -3.93 7.19 -0.03
CA ILE A 186 -3.10 7.89 0.98
C ILE A 186 -1.75 8.38 0.42
N LYS A 187 -1.55 8.36 -0.90
CA LYS A 187 -0.29 8.77 -1.54
C LYS A 187 0.10 10.23 -1.29
N ASN A 188 -0.87 11.11 -1.10
CA ASN A 188 -0.60 12.49 -0.71
C ASN A 188 -0.68 12.64 0.82
N PRO A 189 0.46 12.86 1.52
CA PRO A 189 0.51 12.92 2.98
C PRO A 189 -0.25 14.11 3.59
N LEU A 190 -0.58 15.12 2.79
CA LEU A 190 -1.25 16.33 3.25
C LEU A 190 -2.77 16.16 3.33
N THR A 191 -3.34 15.12 2.72
CA THR A 191 -4.78 14.87 2.73
C THR A 191 -5.28 14.46 4.12
N GLN A 192 -6.53 14.78 4.42
CA GLN A 192 -7.17 14.35 5.66
C GLN A 192 -7.28 12.82 5.75
N VAL A 193 -7.48 12.14 4.61
CA VAL A 193 -7.54 10.67 4.53
C VAL A 193 -6.20 10.05 4.94
N ALA A 194 -5.08 10.53 4.39
CA ALA A 194 -3.76 10.04 4.74
C ALA A 194 -3.43 10.27 6.22
N ARG A 195 -3.77 11.46 6.76
CA ARG A 195 -3.57 11.77 8.18
C ARG A 195 -4.42 10.88 9.07
N ALA A 196 -5.67 10.62 8.71
CA ALA A 196 -6.56 9.73 9.46
C ALA A 196 -6.04 8.29 9.44
N ALA A 197 -5.67 7.74 8.27
CA ALA A 197 -5.13 6.39 8.16
C ALA A 197 -3.90 6.17 9.06
N LYS A 198 -3.02 7.15 9.17
CA LYS A 198 -1.82 7.09 10.03
C LYS A 198 -2.13 7.10 11.53
N ARG A 199 -3.32 7.55 11.93
CA ARG A 199 -3.77 7.52 13.33
C ARG A 199 -4.35 6.17 13.74
N LEU A 200 -4.69 5.28 12.80
CA LEU A 200 -5.28 3.98 13.12
C LEU A 200 -4.31 3.16 13.97
N PRO A 201 -4.74 2.64 15.14
CA PRO A 201 -3.93 1.72 15.92
C PRO A 201 -3.87 0.37 15.21
N ALA A 202 -2.70 -0.23 15.15
CA ALA A 202 -2.53 -1.56 14.54
C ALA A 202 -1.25 -2.21 15.04
N GLY A 203 -1.29 -3.51 15.25
CA GLY A 203 -0.10 -4.33 15.47
C GLY A 203 0.78 -4.36 14.22
N VAL A 204 0.18 -4.63 13.06
CA VAL A 204 0.85 -4.64 11.75
C VAL A 204 -0.02 -3.92 10.72
N ARG A 205 0.61 -3.36 9.69
CA ARG A 205 -0.07 -2.61 8.62
C ARG A 205 0.33 -3.11 7.25
N PHE A 206 -0.65 -3.34 6.39
CA PHE A 206 -0.45 -3.75 5.01
C PHE A 206 -1.10 -2.77 4.04
N ALA A 207 -0.52 -2.64 2.86
CA ALA A 207 -1.04 -1.87 1.75
C ALA A 207 -1.18 -2.76 0.52
N LEU A 208 -2.35 -2.76 -0.10
CA LEU A 208 -2.61 -3.42 -1.37
C LEU A 208 -2.76 -2.35 -2.45
N THR A 209 -2.05 -2.47 -3.55
CA THR A 209 -2.17 -1.52 -4.68
C THR A 209 -1.67 -2.16 -5.96
N GLY A 210 -2.23 -1.79 -7.11
CA GLY A 210 -1.67 -2.14 -8.41
C GLY A 210 -0.59 -1.16 -8.88
N THR A 211 -0.49 0.01 -8.24
CA THR A 211 0.37 1.13 -8.66
C THR A 211 1.08 1.75 -7.45
N PRO A 212 2.15 1.12 -6.93
CA PRO A 212 2.80 1.57 -5.70
C PRO A 212 3.48 2.94 -5.81
N ILE A 213 3.94 3.30 -7.00
CA ILE A 213 4.57 4.59 -7.32
C ILE A 213 4.12 4.99 -8.72
N GLU A 214 3.35 6.06 -8.84
CA GLU A 214 2.93 6.55 -10.15
C GLU A 214 3.78 7.72 -10.63
N ASN A 215 4.02 8.71 -9.77
CA ASN A 215 4.58 9.99 -10.25
C ASN A 215 5.70 10.57 -9.38
N ARG A 216 5.75 10.31 -8.07
CA ARG A 216 6.67 10.99 -7.16
C ARG A 216 7.11 10.09 -6.00
N LEU A 217 8.36 10.25 -5.57
CA LEU A 217 8.89 9.56 -4.40
C LEU A 217 8.15 9.91 -3.10
N SER A 218 7.53 11.11 -3.03
CA SER A 218 6.66 11.49 -1.90
C SER A 218 5.45 10.59 -1.70
N GLU A 219 4.96 9.97 -2.77
CA GLU A 219 3.85 9.02 -2.69
C GLU A 219 4.28 7.76 -1.94
N LEU A 220 5.47 7.24 -2.28
CA LEU A 220 6.09 6.12 -1.58
C LEU A 220 6.31 6.45 -0.10
N TRP A 221 6.88 7.63 0.20
CA TRP A 221 7.09 8.08 1.57
C TRP A 221 5.80 8.04 2.37
N SER A 222 4.69 8.53 1.80
CA SER A 222 3.42 8.59 2.51
C SER A 222 2.86 7.22 2.86
N ILE A 223 3.01 6.23 1.95
CA ILE A 223 2.58 4.85 2.20
C ILE A 223 3.48 4.19 3.26
N PHE A 224 4.81 4.38 3.18
CA PHE A 224 5.73 3.84 4.17
C PHE A 224 5.59 4.48 5.56
N ASP A 225 5.23 5.76 5.63
CA ASP A 225 4.93 6.44 6.90
C ASP A 225 3.65 5.91 7.56
N PHE A 226 2.71 5.36 6.76
CA PHE A 226 1.61 4.56 7.30
C PHE A 226 2.08 3.17 7.74
N LEU A 227 2.81 2.42 6.90
CA LEU A 227 3.21 1.03 7.16
C LEU A 227 4.15 0.89 8.35
N MET A 228 5.21 1.68 8.35
CA MET A 228 6.31 1.63 9.30
C MET A 228 6.80 3.06 9.60
N PRO A 229 6.12 3.79 10.51
CA PRO A 229 6.50 5.16 10.85
C PRO A 229 7.98 5.28 11.21
N GLY A 230 8.67 6.23 10.59
CA GLY A 230 10.08 6.51 10.84
C GLY A 230 11.08 5.71 10.00
N LEU A 231 10.70 4.64 9.27
CA LEU A 231 11.62 3.88 8.40
C LEU A 231 12.32 4.79 7.38
N LEU A 232 11.59 5.66 6.71
CA LEU A 232 12.12 6.61 5.73
C LEU A 232 12.47 7.98 6.33
N GLY A 233 12.39 8.13 7.66
CA GLY A 233 12.60 9.39 8.36
C GLY A 233 11.46 10.39 8.19
N THR A 234 11.69 11.64 8.62
CA THR A 234 10.71 12.72 8.44
C THR A 234 10.58 13.10 6.97
N ARG A 235 9.44 13.72 6.60
CA ARG A 235 9.18 14.18 5.23
C ARG A 235 10.31 15.08 4.68
N ASP A 236 10.79 16.03 5.49
CA ASP A 236 11.85 16.95 5.09
C ASP A 236 13.20 16.24 4.93
N SER A 237 13.51 15.30 5.83
CA SER A 237 14.71 14.47 5.72
C SER A 237 14.67 13.58 4.47
N PHE A 238 13.54 12.97 4.16
CA PHE A 238 13.33 12.16 2.98
C PHE A 238 13.49 12.98 1.68
N ALA A 239 12.88 14.17 1.62
CA ALA A 239 12.99 15.04 0.47
C ALA A 239 14.45 15.43 0.18
N LYS A 240 15.20 15.79 1.22
CA LYS A 240 16.64 16.15 1.08
C LYS A 240 17.52 14.96 0.70
N ARG A 241 17.20 13.76 1.21
CA ARG A 241 18.06 12.57 1.01
C ARG A 241 17.78 11.82 -0.28
N PHE A 242 16.52 11.84 -0.75
CA PHE A 242 16.08 11.00 -1.85
C PHE A 242 15.37 11.77 -2.97
N GLU A 243 14.40 12.68 -2.68
CA GLU A 243 13.65 13.34 -3.76
C GLU A 243 14.56 14.28 -4.56
N SER A 244 15.19 15.24 -3.90
CA SER A 244 16.04 16.22 -4.58
C SER A 244 17.23 15.57 -5.32
N PRO A 245 18.00 14.65 -4.71
CA PRO A 245 19.09 13.98 -5.42
C PRO A 245 18.63 13.11 -6.60
N VAL A 246 17.49 12.42 -6.49
CA VAL A 246 16.97 11.60 -7.60
C VAL A 246 16.45 12.48 -8.74
N GLU A 247 15.75 13.58 -8.43
CA GLU A 247 15.30 14.54 -9.45
C GLU A 247 16.44 15.20 -10.21
N HIS A 248 17.61 15.37 -9.58
CA HIS A 248 18.81 15.95 -10.19
C HIS A 248 19.80 14.90 -10.72
N ALA A 249 19.44 13.60 -10.68
CA ALA A 249 20.32 12.48 -11.05
C ALA A 249 21.66 12.46 -10.28
N GLU A 250 21.66 12.92 -9.02
CA GLU A 250 22.83 13.00 -8.18
C GLU A 250 23.10 11.68 -7.44
N GLY A 251 24.20 11.04 -7.75
CA GLY A 251 24.72 9.90 -7.01
C GLY A 251 23.83 8.65 -7.02
N ASP A 252 23.97 7.81 -5.98
CA ASP A 252 23.36 6.48 -5.83
C ASP A 252 22.04 6.50 -5.01
N SER A 253 21.36 7.65 -4.94
CA SER A 253 20.20 7.85 -4.05
C SER A 253 19.01 6.97 -4.40
N ALA A 254 18.77 6.72 -5.69
CA ALA A 254 17.71 5.83 -6.15
C ALA A 254 17.97 4.38 -5.75
N ALA A 255 19.17 3.87 -5.96
CA ALA A 255 19.57 2.51 -5.58
C ALA A 255 19.53 2.30 -4.06
N ARG A 256 19.92 3.34 -3.28
CA ARG A 256 19.80 3.30 -1.81
C ARG A 256 18.36 3.21 -1.35
N LEU A 257 17.46 4.02 -1.92
CA LEU A 257 16.05 3.97 -1.60
C LEU A 257 15.47 2.61 -1.99
N GLN A 258 15.78 2.12 -3.18
CA GLN A 258 15.34 0.81 -3.65
C GLN A 258 15.79 -0.30 -2.70
N ALA A 259 17.06 -0.33 -2.30
CA ALA A 259 17.58 -1.33 -1.35
C ALA A 259 16.87 -1.26 0.01
N LEU A 260 16.49 -0.06 0.47
CA LEU A 260 15.80 0.14 1.73
C LEU A 260 14.34 -0.37 1.70
N VAL A 261 13.64 -0.18 0.59
CA VAL A 261 12.20 -0.49 0.50
C VAL A 261 11.89 -1.86 -0.11
N SER A 262 12.80 -2.41 -0.92
CA SER A 262 12.56 -3.67 -1.67
C SER A 262 12.14 -4.86 -0.80
N PRO A 263 12.61 -5.08 0.43
CA PRO A 263 12.15 -6.18 1.25
C PRO A 263 10.66 -6.09 1.63
N PHE A 264 10.12 -4.87 1.61
CA PHE A 264 8.76 -4.54 2.05
C PHE A 264 7.80 -4.28 0.90
N VAL A 265 8.23 -4.52 -0.35
CA VAL A 265 7.39 -4.37 -1.54
C VAL A 265 7.45 -5.64 -2.36
N LEU A 266 6.33 -6.34 -2.45
CA LEU A 266 6.19 -7.48 -3.36
C LEU A 266 5.39 -7.03 -4.58
N ARG A 267 6.03 -7.03 -5.76
CA ARG A 267 5.41 -6.65 -7.02
C ARG A 267 5.66 -7.72 -8.08
N ARG A 268 4.59 -8.19 -8.68
CA ARG A 268 4.63 -9.11 -9.83
C ARG A 268 3.74 -8.56 -10.92
N VAL A 269 4.20 -8.67 -12.15
CA VAL A 269 3.40 -8.33 -13.34
C VAL A 269 2.76 -9.59 -13.94
N LYS A 270 1.64 -9.42 -14.62
CA LYS A 270 0.89 -10.55 -15.17
C LYS A 270 1.74 -11.42 -16.11
N GLU A 271 2.56 -10.78 -16.92
CA GLU A 271 3.42 -11.43 -17.91
C GLU A 271 4.41 -12.40 -17.27
N ASP A 272 4.89 -12.11 -16.07
CA ASP A 272 5.89 -12.96 -15.37
C ASP A 272 5.29 -14.20 -14.70
N VAL A 273 4.00 -14.13 -14.30
CA VAL A 273 3.42 -15.16 -13.42
C VAL A 273 2.29 -15.99 -14.04
N VAL A 274 1.79 -15.59 -15.19
CA VAL A 274 0.69 -16.29 -15.85
C VAL A 274 1.10 -16.64 -17.29
N ALA A 275 1.89 -17.71 -17.41
CA ALA A 275 2.37 -18.23 -18.70
C ALA A 275 1.25 -18.65 -19.68
N ASP A 276 0.03 -18.88 -19.16
CA ASP A 276 -1.11 -19.35 -19.94
C ASP A 276 -2.06 -18.24 -20.40
N LEU A 277 -1.73 -16.96 -20.17
CA LEU A 277 -2.54 -15.87 -20.71
C LEU A 277 -2.29 -15.73 -22.22
N PRO A 278 -3.37 -15.60 -23.02
CA PRO A 278 -3.21 -15.22 -24.42
C PRO A 278 -2.53 -13.87 -24.52
N GLU A 279 -1.79 -13.65 -25.61
CA GLU A 279 -1.18 -12.35 -25.88
C GLU A 279 -2.22 -11.23 -25.80
N LYS A 280 -1.81 -10.07 -25.25
CA LYS A 280 -2.65 -8.89 -25.17
C LYS A 280 -3.03 -8.44 -26.59
N ILE A 281 -4.28 -8.58 -26.94
CA ILE A 281 -4.80 -8.07 -28.23
C ILE A 281 -5.19 -6.60 -27.99
N GLU A 282 -4.47 -5.69 -28.61
CA GLU A 282 -4.85 -4.27 -28.67
C GLU A 282 -5.53 -4.01 -30.01
N ASP A 283 -6.80 -3.65 -29.98
CA ASP A 283 -7.54 -3.26 -31.18
C ASP A 283 -7.85 -1.75 -31.13
N THR A 284 -7.57 -1.06 -32.22
CA THR A 284 -7.82 0.36 -32.33
C THR A 284 -9.10 0.60 -33.13
N VAL A 285 -10.16 0.91 -32.41
CA VAL A 285 -11.45 1.25 -33.04
C VAL A 285 -11.50 2.73 -33.37
N MET A 286 -11.55 3.06 -34.66
CA MET A 286 -11.70 4.42 -35.14
C MET A 286 -13.17 4.81 -35.17
N ALA A 287 -13.60 5.69 -34.24
CA ALA A 287 -14.94 6.25 -34.26
C ALA A 287 -14.99 7.53 -35.12
N GLN A 288 -15.91 7.56 -36.10
CA GLN A 288 -16.15 8.77 -36.89
C GLN A 288 -17.12 9.68 -36.14
N LEU A 289 -16.69 10.94 -35.92
CA LEU A 289 -17.55 11.95 -35.33
C LEU A 289 -18.65 12.35 -36.29
N THR A 290 -19.89 12.52 -35.79
CA THR A 290 -20.98 13.12 -36.56
C THR A 290 -20.66 14.59 -36.91
N GLY A 291 -21.37 15.19 -37.88
CA GLY A 291 -21.07 16.55 -38.33
C GLY A 291 -21.12 17.60 -37.18
N GLU A 292 -22.04 17.47 -36.22
CA GLU A 292 -22.13 18.34 -35.05
C GLU A 292 -21.02 18.07 -34.04
N GLN A 293 -20.73 16.82 -33.74
CA GLN A 293 -19.62 16.43 -32.85
C GLN A 293 -18.29 16.94 -33.40
N ARG A 294 -18.04 16.81 -34.70
CA ARG A 294 -16.83 17.31 -35.35
C ARG A 294 -16.68 18.83 -35.24
N LYS A 295 -17.75 19.57 -35.41
CA LYS A 295 -17.74 21.05 -35.22
C LYS A 295 -17.37 21.41 -33.79
N LEU A 296 -17.98 20.75 -32.81
CA LEU A 296 -17.69 20.97 -31.40
C LEU A 296 -16.25 20.61 -31.03
N TYR A 297 -15.77 19.50 -31.56
CA TYR A 297 -14.39 19.03 -31.35
C TYR A 297 -13.37 20.04 -31.88
N LEU A 298 -13.53 20.49 -33.12
CA LEU A 298 -12.66 21.49 -33.75
C LEU A 298 -12.69 22.82 -32.98
N ALA A 299 -13.87 23.30 -32.59
CA ALA A 299 -14.00 24.54 -31.82
C ALA A 299 -13.28 24.44 -30.44
N ASN A 300 -13.36 23.30 -29.78
CA ASN A 300 -12.61 23.08 -28.55
C ASN A 300 -11.10 22.97 -28.79
N GLN A 301 -10.67 22.29 -29.85
CA GLN A 301 -9.27 22.19 -30.24
C GLN A 301 -8.66 23.58 -30.49
N ASP A 302 -9.35 24.44 -31.24
CA ASP A 302 -8.91 25.82 -31.52
C ASP A 302 -8.84 26.65 -30.24
N ARG A 303 -9.82 26.53 -29.35
CA ARG A 303 -9.83 27.20 -28.05
C ARG A 303 -8.64 26.78 -27.20
N ILE A 304 -8.37 25.48 -27.13
CA ILE A 304 -7.22 24.96 -26.36
C ILE A 304 -5.90 25.41 -26.99
N ALA A 305 -5.77 25.37 -28.32
CA ALA A 305 -4.57 25.82 -29.02
C ALA A 305 -4.28 27.31 -28.76
N GLN A 306 -5.32 28.17 -28.79
CA GLN A 306 -5.20 29.59 -28.44
C GLN A 306 -4.79 29.80 -26.98
N GLN A 307 -5.35 29.02 -26.03
CA GLN A 307 -4.98 29.09 -24.62
C GLN A 307 -3.54 28.66 -24.38
N VAL A 308 -3.04 27.67 -25.11
CA VAL A 308 -1.66 27.21 -25.03
C VAL A 308 -0.70 28.24 -25.63
N GLN A 309 -1.03 28.86 -26.75
CA GLN A 309 -0.18 29.86 -27.39
C GLN A 309 -0.06 31.18 -26.62
N HIS A 310 -1.07 31.55 -25.82
CA HIS A 310 -1.09 32.79 -25.04
C HIS A 310 -0.50 32.66 -23.63
N ARG A 311 -0.07 31.49 -23.21
CA ARG A 311 0.54 31.25 -21.87
C ARG A 311 2.04 31.15 -21.95
N GLU A 312 2.75 31.95 -21.14
CA GLU A 312 4.19 31.79 -20.93
C GLU A 312 4.54 30.42 -20.30
N ALA A 313 5.70 29.88 -20.66
CA ALA A 313 6.13 28.52 -20.28
C ALA A 313 6.12 28.24 -18.76
N GLY A 314 6.18 29.28 -17.92
CA GLY A 314 6.11 29.17 -16.46
C GLY A 314 4.71 28.91 -15.88
N GLU A 315 3.65 29.40 -16.54
CA GLU A 315 2.27 29.18 -16.12
C GLU A 315 1.74 27.80 -16.55
N PHE A 316 2.29 27.23 -17.62
CA PHE A 316 1.91 25.92 -18.14
C PHE A 316 2.14 24.78 -17.15
N LYS A 317 3.16 24.89 -16.29
CA LYS A 317 3.47 23.89 -15.26
C LYS A 317 2.45 23.83 -14.12
N LYS A 318 1.81 24.94 -13.79
CA LYS A 318 0.85 25.03 -12.66
C LYS A 318 -0.57 24.57 -13.02
N ASP A 319 -0.99 24.69 -14.28
CA ASP A 319 -2.38 24.49 -14.68
C ASP A 319 -2.59 23.38 -15.73
N LYS A 320 -1.61 22.49 -15.91
CA LYS A 320 -1.64 21.40 -16.91
C LYS A 320 -2.96 20.61 -16.92
N LEU A 321 -3.50 20.35 -15.74
CA LEU A 321 -4.74 19.55 -15.56
C LEU A 321 -6.01 20.35 -15.88
N LYS A 322 -6.02 21.70 -15.74
CA LYS A 322 -7.19 22.53 -16.05
C LYS A 322 -7.36 22.79 -17.54
N VAL A 323 -6.31 22.63 -18.33
CA VAL A 323 -6.35 22.83 -19.80
C VAL A 323 -6.76 21.55 -20.51
N LEU A 324 -6.56 20.37 -19.85
CA LEU A 324 -6.86 19.05 -20.40
C LEU A 324 -8.18 18.45 -19.87
N ALA A 325 -8.82 19.08 -18.86
CA ALA A 325 -10.16 18.74 -18.36
C ALA A 325 -11.21 19.61 -19.06
#